data_f5f2a647b628b4c7bc441e5f06286d4a
#
_entry.id   f5f2a647b628b4c7bc441e5f06286d4a
#
_cell.length_a   1.000
_cell.length_b   1.000
_cell.length_c   1.000
_cell.angle_alpha   90.00
_cell.angle_beta   90.00
_cell.angle_gamma   90.00
#
_symmetry.space_group_name_H-M   'P 1'
#
loop_
_entity.id
_entity.type
_entity.pdbx_description
1 polymer ?
#
loop_
_entity_poly.entity_id
_entity_poly.type
_entity_poly.pdbx_seq_one_letter_code
_entity_poly.pdbx_strand_id
1 'polypeptide(L)'
;MNKTIINKDFKHSFSSVGKFINNPSAWLCHYGLGLRSPSTPAMVRGNVSEFGAYYKLKRASQIKSDKLCSKLLKWKFDRNKFVDGKGELQNSIAIADVFTKFLQDRQLTRVVSYQKEISQTIPGLSYPIRAFTDFEFDNIIVDAKSTMRMPSAPKVDHIRQQALYSKLYDKPTALLYATPKKTMYYQLEQNDIEDGYSQMLSYFKSLENYIKRCNNSLEEAIKTTPLYTDPNPFAWDINIKQEAEKIWQKVNS
;
A
#
# COMPACT_ATOMS: atom_id res chain seq x y z
N MET A 1 18.76 15.96 -19.56
CA MET A 1 18.88 14.78 -18.68
C MET A 1 18.50 13.51 -19.45
N ASN A 2 19.45 12.64 -19.79
CA ASN A 2 19.11 11.36 -20.48
C ASN A 2 18.60 10.29 -19.48
N LYS A 3 17.61 10.63 -18.66
CA LYS A 3 17.00 9.68 -17.72
C LYS A 3 15.62 9.26 -18.20
N THR A 4 15.35 7.97 -18.12
CA THR A 4 14.00 7.42 -18.36
C THR A 4 13.09 7.62 -17.15
N ILE A 5 11.79 7.74 -17.39
CA ILE A 5 10.77 7.76 -16.33
C ILE A 5 10.77 6.44 -15.58
N ILE A 6 10.75 5.35 -16.35
CA ILE A 6 10.77 3.98 -15.85
C ILE A 6 11.86 3.18 -16.54
N ASN A 7 12.38 2.18 -15.87
CA ASN A 7 13.33 1.22 -16.41
C ASN A 7 12.64 -0.02 -17.00
N LYS A 8 13.43 -0.92 -17.60
CA LYS A 8 12.95 -2.17 -18.21
C LYS A 8 12.29 -3.14 -17.22
N ASP A 9 12.63 -3.03 -15.94
CA ASP A 9 12.11 -3.91 -14.88
C ASP A 9 10.88 -3.31 -14.18
N PHE A 10 10.31 -2.25 -14.73
CA PHE A 10 9.13 -1.61 -14.18
C PHE A 10 7.96 -2.57 -14.15
N LYS A 11 7.27 -2.57 -13.01
CA LYS A 11 6.01 -3.27 -12.81
C LYS A 11 4.98 -2.30 -12.24
N HIS A 12 3.78 -2.38 -12.75
CA HIS A 12 2.66 -1.68 -12.15
C HIS A 12 2.41 -2.18 -10.72
N SER A 13 1.90 -1.31 -9.88
CA SER A 13 1.33 -1.68 -8.58
C SER A 13 0.15 -0.78 -8.26
N PHE A 14 -0.74 -1.23 -7.38
CA PHE A 14 -1.85 -0.41 -6.90
C PHE A 14 -1.37 0.96 -6.38
N SER A 15 -0.37 0.96 -5.50
CA SER A 15 0.18 2.20 -4.92
C SER A 15 0.85 3.11 -5.94
N SER A 16 1.49 2.55 -6.97
CA SER A 16 2.09 3.34 -8.04
C SER A 16 1.04 4.06 -8.86
N VAL A 17 0.06 3.32 -9.38
CA VAL A 17 -0.96 3.92 -10.22
C VAL A 17 -1.90 4.85 -9.44
N GLY A 18 -2.23 4.50 -8.20
CA GLY A 18 -3.01 5.37 -7.32
C GLY A 18 -2.30 6.72 -7.08
N LYS A 19 -0.99 6.70 -6.85
CA LYS A 19 -0.21 7.94 -6.74
C LYS A 19 -0.24 8.76 -8.04
N PHE A 20 -0.13 8.11 -9.20
CA PHE A 20 -0.20 8.78 -10.51
C PHE A 20 -1.55 9.45 -10.75
N ILE A 21 -2.64 8.73 -10.52
CA ILE A 21 -4.01 9.25 -10.74
C ILE A 21 -4.30 10.44 -9.82
N ASN A 22 -3.86 10.36 -8.56
CA ASN A 22 -4.09 11.44 -7.59
C ASN A 22 -3.17 12.64 -7.80
N ASN A 23 -1.92 12.41 -8.15
CA ASN A 23 -0.94 13.47 -8.36
C ASN A 23 0.23 13.01 -9.25
N PRO A 24 0.18 13.24 -10.57
CA PRO A 24 1.23 12.84 -11.50
C PRO A 24 2.62 13.38 -11.15
N SER A 25 2.73 14.62 -10.66
CA SER A 25 4.03 15.19 -10.28
C SER A 25 4.61 14.51 -9.03
N ALA A 26 3.79 14.13 -8.05
CA ALA A 26 4.22 13.33 -6.90
C ALA A 26 4.65 11.91 -7.33
N TRP A 27 3.99 11.35 -8.34
CA TRP A 27 4.39 10.08 -8.93
C TRP A 27 5.76 10.18 -9.62
N LEU A 28 5.99 11.23 -10.43
CA LEU A 28 7.29 11.49 -11.06
C LEU A 28 8.40 11.67 -10.03
N CYS A 29 8.16 12.42 -8.96
CA CYS A 29 9.14 12.56 -7.88
C CYS A 29 9.50 11.21 -7.28
N HIS A 30 8.51 10.37 -6.99
CA HIS A 30 8.73 9.09 -6.32
C HIS A 30 9.36 8.04 -7.23
N TYR A 31 8.81 7.84 -8.42
CA TYR A 31 9.18 6.74 -9.32
C TYR A 31 10.20 7.15 -10.39
N GLY A 32 10.12 8.37 -10.92
CA GLY A 32 11.04 8.89 -11.92
C GLY A 32 12.34 9.44 -11.30
N LEU A 33 12.22 10.25 -10.26
CA LEU A 33 13.35 10.92 -9.62
C LEU A 33 13.92 10.15 -8.41
N GLY A 34 13.18 9.16 -7.87
CA GLY A 34 13.59 8.40 -6.70
C GLY A 34 13.46 9.16 -5.37
N LEU A 35 12.77 10.30 -5.36
CA LEU A 35 12.52 11.10 -4.17
C LEU A 35 11.42 10.45 -3.32
N ARG A 36 11.80 9.85 -2.20
CA ARG A 36 10.87 9.09 -1.35
C ARG A 36 10.68 9.77 -0.01
N SER A 37 9.40 10.01 0.33
CA SER A 37 9.06 10.47 1.68
C SER A 37 9.41 9.40 2.73
N PRO A 38 9.84 9.80 3.92
CA PRO A 38 10.02 8.88 5.03
C PRO A 38 8.69 8.23 5.42
N SER A 39 8.76 7.05 6.06
CA SER A 39 7.57 6.39 6.58
C SER A 39 6.91 7.24 7.66
N THR A 40 5.60 7.36 7.63
CA THR A 40 4.83 8.03 8.69
C THR A 40 4.59 7.08 9.86
N PRO A 41 4.33 7.59 11.10
CA PRO A 41 3.93 6.75 12.22
C PRO A 41 2.74 5.84 11.91
N ALA A 42 1.76 6.35 11.16
CA ALA A 42 0.59 5.56 10.73
C ALA A 42 0.96 4.38 9.81
N MET A 43 1.89 4.58 8.87
CA MET A 43 2.39 3.50 8.00
C MET A 43 3.13 2.44 8.82
N VAL A 44 3.98 2.87 9.77
CA VAL A 44 4.70 1.92 10.63
C VAL A 44 3.75 1.16 11.53
N ARG A 45 2.75 1.83 12.14
CA ARG A 45 1.68 1.19 12.90
C ARG A 45 1.00 0.10 12.07
N GLY A 46 0.61 0.40 10.82
CA GLY A 46 0.01 -0.57 9.91
C GLY A 46 0.87 -1.82 9.75
N ASN A 47 2.10 -1.63 9.31
CA ASN A 47 3.05 -2.73 9.09
C ASN A 47 3.34 -3.54 10.36
N VAL A 48 3.44 -2.86 11.50
CA VAL A 48 3.72 -3.51 12.79
C VAL A 48 2.53 -4.33 13.29
N SER A 49 1.31 -3.78 13.18
CA SER A 49 0.08 -4.48 13.58
C SER A 49 -0.18 -5.72 12.74
N GLU A 50 -0.02 -5.62 11.45
CA GLU A 50 -0.18 -6.71 10.49
C GLU A 50 0.85 -7.82 10.75
N PHE A 51 2.14 -7.46 10.85
CA PHE A 51 3.20 -8.41 11.19
C PHE A 51 2.96 -9.08 12.54
N GLY A 52 2.48 -8.32 13.54
CA GLY A 52 2.13 -8.85 14.85
C GLY A 52 1.02 -9.90 14.79
N ALA A 53 -0.04 -9.63 14.03
CA ALA A 53 -1.12 -10.57 13.81
C ALA A 53 -0.64 -11.85 13.10
N TYR A 54 0.13 -11.72 12.02
CA TYR A 54 0.74 -12.84 11.34
C TYR A 54 1.57 -13.72 12.28
N TYR A 55 2.42 -13.09 13.08
CA TYR A 55 3.29 -13.81 13.99
C TYR A 55 2.49 -14.58 15.04
N LYS A 56 1.41 -13.99 15.59
CA LYS A 56 0.53 -14.62 16.56
C LYS A 56 -0.23 -15.80 15.97
N LEU A 57 -0.73 -15.69 14.75
CA LEU A 57 -1.40 -16.80 14.05
C LEU A 57 -0.48 -17.99 13.78
N LYS A 58 0.81 -17.75 13.52
CA LYS A 58 1.79 -18.83 13.23
C LYS A 58 2.28 -19.60 14.44
N ARG A 59 2.08 -19.12 15.68
CA ARG A 59 2.65 -19.73 16.88
C ARG A 59 1.59 -20.40 17.75
N ALA A 60 1.73 -21.71 17.98
CA ALA A 60 0.82 -22.51 18.77
C ALA A 60 0.83 -22.22 20.30
N SER A 61 1.81 -21.47 20.82
CA SER A 61 1.93 -21.15 22.25
C SER A 61 1.77 -19.65 22.49
N GLN A 62 0.61 -19.26 22.99
CA GLN A 62 0.17 -17.86 23.11
C GLN A 62 1.07 -17.01 24.03
N ILE A 63 1.50 -17.54 25.18
CA ILE A 63 2.29 -16.78 26.18
C ILE A 63 3.72 -16.45 25.69
N LYS A 64 4.38 -17.40 25.02
CA LYS A 64 5.71 -17.18 24.45
C LYS A 64 5.65 -16.26 23.22
N SER A 65 4.55 -16.35 22.46
CA SER A 65 4.36 -15.52 21.28
C SER A 65 4.13 -14.06 21.64
N ASP A 66 3.40 -13.74 22.70
CA ASP A 66 3.11 -12.35 23.08
C ASP A 66 4.37 -11.58 23.50
N LYS A 67 5.24 -12.20 24.32
CA LYS A 67 6.51 -11.59 24.72
C LYS A 67 7.44 -11.37 23.52
N LEU A 68 7.55 -12.35 22.64
CA LEU A 68 8.42 -12.25 21.46
C LEU A 68 7.83 -11.29 20.42
N CYS A 69 6.51 -11.32 20.22
CA CYS A 69 5.80 -10.39 19.37
C CYS A 69 6.04 -8.93 19.84
N SER A 70 5.87 -8.67 21.14
CA SER A 70 6.12 -7.33 21.70
C SER A 70 7.58 -6.85 21.49
N LYS A 71 8.54 -7.75 21.64
CA LYS A 71 9.97 -7.43 21.38
C LYS A 71 10.21 -7.11 19.90
N LEU A 72 9.67 -7.90 18.99
CA LEU A 72 9.81 -7.69 17.56
C LEU A 72 9.11 -6.41 17.10
N LEU A 73 7.92 -6.14 17.64
CA LEU A 73 7.19 -4.91 17.37
C LEU A 73 7.97 -3.69 17.85
N LYS A 74 8.50 -3.74 19.07
CA LYS A 74 9.35 -2.67 19.62
C LYS A 74 10.58 -2.44 18.73
N TRP A 75 11.31 -3.50 18.38
CA TRP A 75 12.48 -3.39 17.51
C TRP A 75 12.15 -2.77 16.14
N LYS A 76 11.03 -3.19 15.52
CA LYS A 76 10.58 -2.64 14.24
C LYS A 76 10.21 -1.16 14.38
N PHE A 77 9.66 -0.75 15.51
CA PHE A 77 9.30 0.63 15.82
C PHE A 77 10.54 1.50 16.06
N ASP A 78 11.46 1.03 16.87
CA ASP A 78 12.73 1.72 17.18
C ASP A 78 13.58 1.92 15.91
N ARG A 79 13.59 0.94 15.01
CA ARG A 79 14.33 1.02 13.73
C ARG A 79 13.85 2.15 12.82
N ASN A 80 12.59 2.58 12.93
CA ASN A 80 12.05 3.70 12.16
C ASN A 80 12.28 5.07 12.84
N LYS A 81 12.92 5.11 14.00
CA LYS A 81 13.34 6.33 14.71
C LYS A 81 12.21 7.32 15.01
N PHE A 82 11.05 6.85 15.43
CA PHE A 82 9.96 7.73 15.83
C PHE A 82 10.11 8.21 17.27
N VAL A 83 10.02 9.53 17.46
CA VAL A 83 10.20 10.19 18.76
C VAL A 83 9.09 9.84 19.77
N ASP A 84 7.87 9.56 19.29
CA ASP A 84 6.71 9.14 20.12
C ASP A 84 6.33 7.70 19.87
N GLY A 85 7.29 6.80 20.09
CA GLY A 85 7.09 5.37 19.84
C GLY A 85 6.17 4.66 20.84
N LYS A 86 5.96 5.17 22.05
CA LYS A 86 5.25 4.42 23.11
C LYS A 86 3.76 4.27 22.82
N GLY A 87 3.07 5.35 22.50
CA GLY A 87 1.63 5.32 22.21
C GLY A 87 1.33 4.53 20.93
N GLU A 88 2.10 4.73 19.87
CA GLU A 88 1.92 4.02 18.61
C GLU A 88 2.33 2.55 18.69
N LEU A 89 3.32 2.20 19.50
CA LEU A 89 3.66 0.81 19.77
C LEU A 89 2.53 0.08 20.50
N GLN A 90 1.96 0.69 21.53
CA GLN A 90 0.81 0.14 22.26
C GLN A 90 -0.40 -0.03 21.36
N ASN A 91 -0.71 0.98 20.53
CA ASN A 91 -1.78 0.90 19.54
C ASN A 91 -1.54 -0.22 18.53
N SER A 92 -0.29 -0.39 18.07
CA SER A 92 0.07 -1.45 17.13
C SER A 92 -0.14 -2.84 17.72
N ILE A 93 0.27 -3.04 18.97
CA ILE A 93 0.08 -4.31 19.70
C ILE A 93 -1.42 -4.60 19.88
N ALA A 94 -2.19 -3.62 20.36
CA ALA A 94 -3.63 -3.78 20.55
C ALA A 94 -4.36 -4.08 19.24
N ILE A 95 -3.99 -3.42 18.14
CA ILE A 95 -4.56 -3.71 16.80
C ILE A 95 -4.18 -5.12 16.33
N ALA A 96 -2.92 -5.55 16.56
CA ALA A 96 -2.50 -6.91 16.23
C ALA A 96 -3.32 -7.97 17.00
N ASP A 97 -3.62 -7.71 18.28
CA ASP A 97 -4.48 -8.57 19.10
C ASP A 97 -5.89 -8.64 18.54
N VAL A 98 -6.46 -7.51 18.21
CA VAL A 98 -7.81 -7.41 17.65
C VAL A 98 -7.89 -8.10 16.28
N PHE A 99 -6.90 -7.94 15.40
CA PHE A 99 -6.80 -8.68 14.14
C PHE A 99 -6.74 -10.19 14.38
N THR A 100 -5.82 -10.63 15.27
CA THR A 100 -5.63 -12.04 15.55
C THR A 100 -6.91 -12.68 16.07
N LYS A 101 -7.54 -12.05 17.07
CA LYS A 101 -8.79 -12.55 17.65
C LYS A 101 -9.89 -12.67 16.58
N PHE A 102 -10.10 -11.64 15.77
CA PHE A 102 -11.11 -11.65 14.71
C PHE A 102 -10.90 -12.80 13.72
N LEU A 103 -9.64 -13.01 13.28
CA LEU A 103 -9.30 -14.06 12.33
C LEU A 103 -9.49 -15.46 12.95
N GLN A 104 -9.16 -15.62 14.25
CA GLN A 104 -9.39 -16.85 14.99
C GLN A 104 -10.89 -17.15 15.16
N ASP A 105 -11.68 -16.15 15.55
CA ASP A 105 -13.13 -16.30 15.72
C ASP A 105 -13.84 -16.71 14.41
N ARG A 106 -13.24 -16.37 13.27
CA ARG A 106 -13.68 -16.80 11.92
C ARG A 106 -13.01 -18.05 11.40
N GLN A 107 -12.25 -18.75 12.23
CA GLN A 107 -11.49 -19.97 11.87
C GLN A 107 -10.45 -19.74 10.75
N LEU A 108 -10.04 -18.49 10.52
CA LEU A 108 -8.97 -18.12 9.59
C LEU A 108 -7.62 -18.18 10.34
N THR A 109 -7.21 -19.39 10.71
CA THR A 109 -6.00 -19.60 11.52
C THR A 109 -4.81 -20.13 10.73
N ARG A 110 -5.07 -20.79 9.59
CA ARG A 110 -4.03 -21.34 8.74
C ARG A 110 -3.66 -20.34 7.64
N VAL A 111 -2.65 -19.50 7.92
CA VAL A 111 -2.10 -18.58 6.91
C VAL A 111 -1.26 -19.40 5.92
N VAL A 112 -1.71 -19.48 4.68
CA VAL A 112 -1.02 -20.13 3.55
C VAL A 112 0.20 -19.30 3.15
N SER A 113 0.01 -18.01 2.97
CA SER A 113 1.11 -17.08 2.71
C SER A 113 0.87 -15.69 3.34
N TYR A 114 1.97 -14.99 3.59
CA TYR A 114 1.99 -13.63 4.14
C TYR A 114 2.94 -12.77 3.33
N GLN A 115 2.50 -11.58 2.93
CA GLN A 115 3.27 -10.65 2.09
C GLN A 115 3.83 -11.32 0.83
N LYS A 116 3.03 -12.22 0.23
CA LYS A 116 3.42 -12.93 -0.99
C LYS A 116 3.31 -12.01 -2.19
N GLU A 117 4.41 -11.91 -2.94
CA GLU A 117 4.40 -11.25 -4.24
C GLU A 117 3.77 -12.13 -5.30
N ILE A 118 2.88 -11.54 -6.10
CA ILE A 118 2.51 -12.06 -7.42
C ILE A 118 2.91 -11.02 -8.47
N SER A 119 3.36 -11.51 -9.62
CA SER A 119 3.62 -10.68 -10.79
C SER A 119 2.96 -11.32 -12.01
N GLN A 120 2.05 -10.61 -12.66
CA GLN A 120 1.25 -11.14 -13.75
C GLN A 120 1.15 -10.14 -14.90
N THR A 121 1.32 -10.64 -16.13
CA THR A 121 1.05 -9.87 -17.36
C THR A 121 -0.43 -9.96 -17.68
N ILE A 122 -1.06 -8.82 -17.89
CA ILE A 122 -2.49 -8.72 -18.24
C ILE A 122 -2.61 -8.31 -19.71
N PRO A 123 -3.45 -8.98 -20.50
CA PRO A 123 -3.67 -8.59 -21.89
C PRO A 123 -4.07 -7.12 -22.02
N GLY A 124 -3.40 -6.42 -22.94
CA GLY A 124 -3.62 -4.98 -23.18
C GLY A 124 -2.85 -4.03 -22.28
N LEU A 125 -1.93 -4.54 -21.41
CA LEU A 125 -0.93 -3.77 -20.71
C LEU A 125 0.47 -4.12 -21.20
N SER A 126 1.33 -3.12 -21.28
CA SER A 126 2.74 -3.27 -21.70
C SER A 126 3.65 -3.76 -20.57
N TYR A 127 3.27 -3.51 -19.32
CA TYR A 127 4.06 -3.86 -18.14
C TYR A 127 3.27 -4.79 -17.21
N PRO A 128 3.94 -5.77 -16.57
CA PRO A 128 3.27 -6.67 -15.63
C PRO A 128 2.77 -5.90 -14.40
N ILE A 129 1.73 -6.43 -13.78
CA ILE A 129 1.23 -5.95 -12.48
C ILE A 129 1.88 -6.75 -11.38
N ARG A 130 2.38 -6.06 -10.34
CA ARG A 130 2.89 -6.63 -9.11
C ARG A 130 1.96 -6.30 -7.95
N ALA A 131 1.59 -7.31 -7.19
CA ALA A 131 0.77 -7.19 -5.99
C ALA A 131 1.39 -7.95 -4.82
N PHE A 132 1.11 -7.48 -3.60
CA PHE A 132 1.48 -8.15 -2.35
C PHE A 132 0.21 -8.27 -1.52
N THR A 133 -0.13 -9.50 -1.13
CA THR A 133 -1.27 -9.75 -0.25
C THR A 133 -0.83 -9.81 1.20
N ASP A 134 -1.61 -9.23 2.12
CA ASP A 134 -1.28 -9.27 3.54
C ASP A 134 -1.43 -10.71 4.06
N PHE A 135 -2.63 -11.27 4.01
CA PHE A 135 -2.89 -12.65 4.45
C PHE A 135 -3.59 -13.44 3.36
N GLU A 136 -2.98 -14.54 2.93
CA GLU A 136 -3.64 -15.54 2.09
C GLU A 136 -4.02 -16.74 2.95
N PHE A 137 -5.31 -17.07 2.95
CA PHE A 137 -5.87 -18.29 3.52
C PHE A 137 -6.25 -19.27 2.40
N ASP A 138 -6.67 -20.49 2.75
CA ASP A 138 -7.00 -21.50 1.74
C ASP A 138 -8.07 -21.02 0.75
N ASN A 139 -9.09 -20.30 1.21
CA ASN A 139 -10.26 -19.90 0.44
C ASN A 139 -10.47 -18.38 0.30
N ILE A 140 -9.64 -17.55 0.90
CA ILE A 140 -9.82 -16.10 0.89
C ILE A 140 -8.50 -15.35 1.11
N ILE A 141 -8.40 -14.16 0.55
CA ILE A 141 -7.36 -13.18 0.85
C ILE A 141 -7.96 -12.11 1.78
N VAL A 142 -7.26 -11.79 2.86
CA VAL A 142 -7.67 -10.73 3.78
C VAL A 142 -6.58 -9.66 3.82
N ASP A 143 -7.00 -8.44 3.52
CA ASP A 143 -6.13 -7.26 3.58
C ASP A 143 -6.41 -6.49 4.87
N ALA A 144 -5.39 -6.29 5.68
CA ALA A 144 -5.48 -5.71 7.01
C ALA A 144 -5.25 -4.19 6.98
N LYS A 145 -6.22 -3.44 7.45
CA LYS A 145 -6.17 -1.96 7.49
C LYS A 145 -6.21 -1.44 8.91
N SER A 146 -5.03 -1.10 9.47
CA SER A 146 -4.97 -0.48 10.78
C SER A 146 -5.42 0.99 10.73
N THR A 147 -6.27 1.39 11.66
CA THR A 147 -6.77 2.76 11.74
C THR A 147 -7.04 3.16 13.18
N MET A 148 -6.93 4.45 13.51
CA MET A 148 -7.33 4.97 14.82
C MET A 148 -8.82 5.35 14.86
N ARG A 149 -9.42 5.61 13.71
CA ARG A 149 -10.85 5.90 13.58
C ARG A 149 -11.48 4.94 12.58
N MET A 150 -12.47 4.17 13.03
CA MET A 150 -13.19 3.24 12.15
C MET A 150 -13.93 4.04 11.08
N PRO A 151 -13.73 3.72 9.79
CA PRO A 151 -14.52 4.32 8.73
C PRO A 151 -15.97 3.83 8.80
N SER A 152 -16.91 4.65 8.30
CA SER A 152 -18.33 4.26 8.22
C SER A 152 -18.59 3.22 7.13
N ALA A 153 -17.76 3.21 6.10
CA ALA A 153 -17.77 2.25 4.99
C ALA A 153 -16.34 2.01 4.49
N PRO A 154 -16.08 0.92 3.77
CA PRO A 154 -14.79 0.69 3.12
C PRO A 154 -14.43 1.84 2.18
N LYS A 155 -13.15 2.23 2.15
CA LYS A 155 -12.68 3.24 1.21
C LYS A 155 -12.67 2.67 -0.20
N VAL A 156 -13.13 3.46 -1.15
CA VAL A 156 -13.19 3.06 -2.57
C VAL A 156 -11.84 2.57 -3.10
N ASP A 157 -10.74 3.23 -2.74
CA ASP A 157 -9.40 2.80 -3.15
C ASP A 157 -9.03 1.43 -2.56
N HIS A 158 -9.45 1.11 -1.35
CA HIS A 158 -9.22 -0.22 -0.78
C HIS A 158 -10.08 -1.28 -1.48
N ILE A 159 -11.32 -0.95 -1.88
CA ILE A 159 -12.17 -1.84 -2.70
C ILE A 159 -11.47 -2.12 -4.03
N ARG A 160 -10.99 -1.10 -4.74
CA ARG A 160 -10.24 -1.25 -6.00
C ARG A 160 -8.98 -2.11 -5.83
N GLN A 161 -8.24 -1.93 -4.74
CA GLN A 161 -7.08 -2.75 -4.43
C GLN A 161 -7.47 -4.22 -4.30
N GLN A 162 -8.53 -4.51 -3.56
CA GLN A 162 -8.98 -5.89 -3.34
C GLN A 162 -9.61 -6.50 -4.59
N ALA A 163 -10.30 -5.73 -5.40
CA ALA A 163 -10.81 -6.16 -6.69
C ALA A 163 -9.67 -6.60 -7.62
N LEU A 164 -8.59 -5.81 -7.67
CA LEU A 164 -7.38 -6.18 -8.40
C LEU A 164 -6.78 -7.49 -7.86
N TYR A 165 -6.64 -7.62 -6.54
CA TYR A 165 -6.07 -8.81 -5.91
C TYR A 165 -6.94 -10.05 -6.16
N SER A 166 -8.28 -9.93 -6.06
CA SER A 166 -9.21 -11.02 -6.36
C SER A 166 -8.97 -11.60 -7.75
N LYS A 167 -8.83 -10.72 -8.76
CA LYS A 167 -8.57 -11.15 -10.15
C LYS A 167 -7.16 -11.73 -10.36
N LEU A 168 -6.14 -11.18 -9.70
CA LEU A 168 -4.77 -11.67 -9.85
C LEU A 168 -4.54 -13.02 -9.17
N TYR A 169 -5.21 -13.29 -8.05
CA TYR A 169 -5.05 -14.52 -7.28
C TYR A 169 -6.15 -15.54 -7.55
N ASP A 170 -7.18 -15.17 -8.30
CA ASP A 170 -8.39 -15.99 -8.54
C ASP A 170 -9.00 -16.49 -7.22
N LYS A 171 -9.17 -15.56 -6.27
CA LYS A 171 -9.68 -15.85 -4.93
C LYS A 171 -10.60 -14.73 -4.44
N PRO A 172 -11.62 -15.03 -3.64
CA PRO A 172 -12.37 -14.03 -2.90
C PRO A 172 -11.43 -13.18 -2.05
N THR A 173 -11.78 -11.90 -1.87
CA THR A 173 -11.00 -10.97 -1.05
C THR A 173 -11.87 -10.25 -0.04
N ALA A 174 -11.28 -9.86 1.06
CA ALA A 174 -11.93 -9.08 2.10
C ALA A 174 -11.00 -8.01 2.69
N LEU A 175 -11.62 -6.94 3.15
CA LEU A 175 -10.98 -5.87 3.93
C LEU A 175 -11.27 -6.10 5.41
N LEU A 176 -10.24 -6.09 6.24
CA LEU A 176 -10.34 -6.14 7.69
C LEU A 176 -9.76 -4.85 8.28
N TYR A 177 -10.62 -3.91 8.61
CA TYR A 177 -10.21 -2.73 9.37
C TYR A 177 -10.16 -3.03 10.85
N ALA A 178 -9.14 -2.54 11.54
CA ALA A 178 -9.06 -2.61 13.00
C ALA A 178 -8.57 -1.30 13.61
N THR A 179 -9.21 -0.94 14.72
CA THR A 179 -8.72 0.00 15.72
C THR A 179 -8.21 -0.80 16.93
N PRO A 180 -7.59 -0.17 17.93
CA PRO A 180 -7.23 -0.88 19.18
C PRO A 180 -8.40 -1.54 19.93
N LYS A 181 -9.66 -1.26 19.56
CA LYS A 181 -10.85 -1.70 20.30
C LYS A 181 -11.86 -2.51 19.50
N LYS A 182 -11.89 -2.38 18.17
CA LYS A 182 -12.93 -3.00 17.33
C LYS A 182 -12.47 -3.23 15.90
N THR A 183 -13.17 -4.13 15.21
CA THR A 183 -12.98 -4.44 13.79
C THR A 183 -14.20 -4.07 12.96
N MET A 184 -13.97 -3.92 11.67
CA MET A 184 -14.98 -3.94 10.62
C MET A 184 -14.46 -4.85 9.50
N TYR A 185 -15.25 -5.82 9.11
CA TYR A 185 -14.94 -6.76 8.05
C TYR A 185 -15.89 -6.54 6.88
N TYR A 186 -15.32 -6.50 5.68
CA TYR A 186 -16.07 -6.33 4.44
C TYR A 186 -15.50 -7.28 3.38
N GLN A 187 -16.29 -8.26 3.00
CA GLN A 187 -15.98 -9.16 1.88
C GLN A 187 -16.52 -8.54 0.61
N LEU A 188 -15.71 -8.46 -0.44
CA LEU A 188 -16.14 -7.91 -1.71
C LEU A 188 -17.17 -8.81 -2.38
N GLU A 189 -18.20 -8.17 -2.91
CA GLU A 189 -19.18 -8.81 -3.78
C GLU A 189 -18.70 -8.82 -5.24
N GLN A 190 -19.34 -9.61 -6.09
CA GLN A 190 -18.92 -9.74 -7.49
C GLN A 190 -18.91 -8.39 -8.23
N ASN A 191 -19.92 -7.54 -7.99
CA ASN A 191 -20.00 -6.21 -8.60
C ASN A 191 -18.82 -5.31 -8.17
N ASP A 192 -18.44 -5.34 -6.89
CA ASP A 192 -17.26 -4.60 -6.39
C ASP A 192 -15.98 -5.03 -7.13
N ILE A 193 -15.88 -6.35 -7.38
CA ILE A 193 -14.70 -6.95 -8.04
C ILE A 193 -14.66 -6.51 -9.51
N GLU A 194 -15.76 -6.64 -10.25
CA GLU A 194 -15.80 -6.28 -11.67
C GLU A 194 -15.55 -4.79 -11.88
N ASP A 195 -16.27 -3.94 -11.17
CA ASP A 195 -16.15 -2.48 -11.28
C ASP A 195 -14.77 -2.00 -10.85
N GLY A 196 -14.29 -2.46 -9.69
CA GLY A 196 -12.99 -2.07 -9.16
C GLY A 196 -11.85 -2.51 -10.07
N TYR A 197 -11.90 -3.73 -10.61
CA TYR A 197 -10.90 -4.24 -11.54
C TYR A 197 -10.89 -3.46 -12.86
N SER A 198 -12.07 -3.20 -13.45
CA SER A 198 -12.20 -2.40 -14.67
C SER A 198 -11.59 -1.00 -14.50
N GLN A 199 -11.87 -0.34 -13.38
CA GLN A 199 -11.29 0.95 -13.06
C GLN A 199 -9.75 0.88 -12.92
N MET A 200 -9.24 -0.16 -12.27
CA MET A 200 -7.78 -0.35 -12.14
C MET A 200 -7.10 -0.56 -13.49
N LEU A 201 -7.70 -1.34 -14.40
CA LEU A 201 -7.15 -1.50 -15.76
C LEU A 201 -7.13 -0.16 -16.53
N SER A 202 -8.16 0.65 -16.39
CA SER A 202 -8.20 2.00 -16.99
C SER A 202 -7.08 2.88 -16.43
N TYR A 203 -6.81 2.82 -15.13
CA TYR A 203 -5.74 3.58 -14.50
C TYR A 203 -4.33 3.13 -14.96
N PHE A 204 -4.09 1.83 -15.08
CA PHE A 204 -2.84 1.31 -15.63
C PHE A 204 -2.63 1.77 -17.06
N LYS A 205 -3.65 1.67 -17.93
CA LYS A 205 -3.59 2.16 -19.31
C LYS A 205 -3.32 3.66 -19.37
N SER A 206 -3.91 4.45 -18.47
CA SER A 206 -3.67 5.89 -18.39
C SER A 206 -2.21 6.21 -18.07
N LEU A 207 -1.61 5.47 -17.12
CA LEU A 207 -0.20 5.62 -16.80
C LEU A 207 0.70 5.22 -17.97
N GLU A 208 0.43 4.11 -18.65
CA GLU A 208 1.19 3.68 -19.82
C GLU A 208 1.12 4.68 -20.97
N ASN A 209 -0.08 5.22 -21.23
CA ASN A 209 -0.29 6.25 -22.22
C ASN A 209 0.48 7.54 -21.88
N TYR A 210 0.53 7.91 -20.61
CA TYR A 210 1.34 9.04 -20.15
C TYR A 210 2.83 8.79 -20.39
N ILE A 211 3.37 7.64 -19.99
CA ILE A 211 4.77 7.27 -20.22
C ILE A 211 5.11 7.28 -21.71
N LYS A 212 4.24 6.72 -22.54
CA LYS A 212 4.40 6.68 -24.00
C LYS A 212 4.40 8.08 -24.61
N ARG A 213 3.49 8.98 -24.22
CA ARG A 213 3.45 10.36 -24.71
C ARG A 213 4.71 11.14 -24.37
N CYS A 214 5.32 10.86 -23.24
CA CYS A 214 6.60 11.46 -22.86
C CYS A 214 7.82 10.71 -23.44
N ASN A 215 7.63 9.76 -24.38
CA ASN A 215 8.70 8.92 -24.92
C ASN A 215 9.57 8.25 -23.84
N ASN A 216 8.99 7.93 -22.70
CA ASN A 216 9.69 7.47 -21.50
C ASN A 216 10.83 8.43 -21.05
N SER A 217 10.81 9.68 -21.47
CA SER A 217 11.78 10.70 -21.09
C SER A 217 11.34 11.42 -19.81
N LEU A 218 12.17 11.40 -18.78
CA LEU A 218 11.90 12.08 -17.53
C LEU A 218 11.86 13.62 -17.72
N GLU A 219 12.70 14.15 -18.61
CA GLU A 219 12.73 15.57 -18.94
C GLU A 219 11.43 16.02 -19.61
N GLU A 220 10.96 15.28 -20.63
CA GLU A 220 9.68 15.57 -21.29
C GLU A 220 8.50 15.43 -20.33
N ALA A 221 8.54 14.45 -19.43
CA ALA A 221 7.52 14.29 -18.42
C ALA A 221 7.46 15.48 -17.45
N ILE A 222 8.60 16.02 -17.04
CA ILE A 222 8.68 17.21 -16.16
C ILE A 222 8.18 18.45 -16.91
N LYS A 223 8.56 18.65 -18.18
CA LYS A 223 8.09 19.79 -19.01
C LYS A 223 6.57 19.79 -19.19
N THR A 224 5.99 18.61 -19.37
CA THR A 224 4.56 18.47 -19.68
C THR A 224 3.66 18.29 -18.46
N THR A 225 4.23 18.06 -17.29
CA THR A 225 3.48 17.85 -16.04
C THR A 225 3.68 19.03 -15.10
N PRO A 226 2.65 19.84 -14.84
CA PRO A 226 2.75 20.90 -13.84
C PRO A 226 3.12 20.33 -12.47
N LEU A 227 4.00 21.00 -11.75
CA LEU A 227 4.31 20.63 -10.39
C LEU A 227 3.12 21.01 -9.49
N TYR A 228 2.37 20.01 -9.06
CA TYR A 228 1.28 20.20 -8.14
C TYR A 228 1.75 19.84 -6.73
N THR A 229 2.05 20.85 -5.93
CA THR A 229 2.39 20.71 -4.51
C THR A 229 1.13 20.96 -3.67
N ASP A 230 0.50 19.88 -3.23
CA ASP A 230 -0.65 19.99 -2.34
C ASP A 230 -0.25 20.77 -1.07
N PRO A 231 -1.04 21.77 -0.63
CA PRO A 231 -0.79 22.45 0.64
C PRO A 231 -0.89 21.51 1.86
N ASN A 232 -1.51 20.34 1.71
CA ASN A 232 -1.59 19.36 2.78
C ASN A 232 -0.19 18.80 3.12
N PRO A 233 0.36 19.06 4.32
CA PRO A 233 1.68 18.59 4.71
C PRO A 233 1.80 17.07 4.80
N PHE A 234 0.68 16.34 4.82
CA PHE A 234 0.67 14.87 4.77
C PHE A 234 0.82 14.31 3.35
N ALA A 235 0.62 15.11 2.32
CA ALA A 235 0.77 14.70 0.93
C ALA A 235 2.22 14.82 0.43
N TRP A 236 2.96 15.82 0.95
CA TRP A 236 4.33 16.11 0.56
C TRP A 236 5.25 16.29 1.77
N ASP A 237 6.35 15.57 1.80
CA ASP A 237 7.49 15.90 2.67
C ASP A 237 8.11 17.21 2.20
N ILE A 238 8.42 18.13 3.13
CA ILE A 238 8.91 19.46 2.80
C ILE A 238 10.23 19.43 2.01
N ASN A 239 11.12 18.50 2.32
CA ASN A 239 12.40 18.39 1.62
C ASN A 239 12.19 17.90 0.18
N ILE A 240 11.26 16.98 -0.03
CA ILE A 240 10.89 16.50 -1.36
C ILE A 240 10.25 17.62 -2.18
N LYS A 241 9.38 18.42 -1.58
CA LYS A 241 8.76 19.56 -2.23
C LYS A 241 9.83 20.55 -2.72
N GLN A 242 10.74 20.97 -1.86
CA GLN A 242 11.82 21.91 -2.21
C GLN A 242 12.73 21.35 -3.32
N GLU A 243 13.06 20.08 -3.26
CA GLU A 243 13.89 19.44 -4.29
C GLU A 243 13.15 19.36 -5.64
N ALA A 244 11.88 19.01 -5.61
CA ALA A 244 11.02 18.99 -6.79
C ALA A 244 10.93 20.39 -7.44
N GLU A 245 10.69 21.44 -6.66
CA GLU A 245 10.64 22.83 -7.13
C GLU A 245 11.93 23.22 -7.88
N LYS A 246 13.10 22.91 -7.31
CA LYS A 246 14.41 23.17 -7.97
C LYS A 246 14.54 22.42 -9.29
N ILE A 247 14.11 21.16 -9.34
CA ILE A 247 14.21 20.33 -10.56
C ILE A 247 13.28 20.88 -11.65
N TRP A 248 12.02 21.22 -11.31
CA TRP A 248 11.07 21.80 -12.27
C TRP A 248 11.52 23.15 -12.80
N GLN A 249 12.06 24.02 -11.95
CA GLN A 249 12.66 25.30 -12.37
C GLN A 249 13.80 25.08 -13.37
N LYS A 250 14.73 24.18 -13.03
CA LYS A 250 15.90 23.91 -13.89
C LYS A 250 15.54 23.30 -15.24
N VAL A 251 14.49 22.51 -15.33
CA VAL A 251 14.09 21.85 -16.59
C VAL A 251 13.28 22.79 -17.47
N ASN A 252 12.56 23.76 -16.90
CA ASN A 252 11.71 24.72 -17.62
C ASN A 252 12.38 26.08 -17.85
N SER A 253 13.61 26.30 -17.35
CA SER A 253 14.46 27.42 -17.69
C SER A 253 15.29 27.15 -18.96
#